data_bf5b0b3a4ca21f25236368f0cb0b255a
#
_entry.id   bf5b0b3a4ca21f25236368f0cb0b255a
#
_cell.length_a   1.000
_cell.length_b   1.000
_cell.length_c   1.000
_cell.angle_alpha   90.00
_cell.angle_beta   90.00
_cell.angle_gamma   90.00
#
_symmetry.space_group_name_H-M   'P 1'
#
loop_
_entity.id
_entity.type
_entity.pdbx_description
1 polymer ?
#
loop_
_entity_poly.entity_id
_entity_poly.type
_entity_poly.pdbx_seq_one_letter_code
_entity_poly.pdbx_strand_id
1 'polypeptide(L)'
;SAPDENDNIDQQVNILDEELARYPDVIAISSVDASACSVQFDLAIENGIPIVAFDSGNSYQNIQSTCKTNNIEAVTTGTKNFCEKIGDSGEILLLVHDTVSDTAKEREAEIKNELAANHPNVTVTETIYLDQLEMLKKQIVAEQVGVTPEELAAAEAGEKKEETTGTGDASETIADAASNAASSSADESANETAQEADNELSEKMQQVNDGAAKMSDEDAIQYYMEKHPDLKGCIATNETVTQLAIRTLDQFDSEKHITLVGFDAGKEQVNALKDGKVDGLIVQNPFGMGYATVVAAARTVLEIGNEAEVNTGYVWVTADNMNDDTITPFLYE
;
A
#
# COMPACT_ATOMS: atom_id res chain seq x y z
N SER A 1 4.27 -17.14 13.15
CA SER A 1 3.59 -15.98 13.74
C SER A 1 3.43 -14.89 12.68
N ALA A 2 2.36 -14.12 12.74
CA ALA A 2 2.08 -13.00 11.84
C ALA A 2 1.31 -11.91 12.60
N PRO A 3 1.38 -10.64 12.16
CA PRO A 3 0.47 -9.60 12.63
C PRO A 3 -1.01 -9.96 12.38
N ASP A 4 -1.90 -9.37 13.16
CA ASP A 4 -3.35 -9.57 13.01
C ASP A 4 -3.88 -8.87 11.75
N GLU A 5 -3.20 -7.77 11.35
CA GLU A 5 -3.46 -7.00 10.14
C GLU A 5 -2.18 -6.94 9.29
N ASN A 6 -2.34 -6.99 7.97
CA ASN A 6 -1.22 -7.14 7.04
C ASN A 6 -0.25 -5.95 7.01
N ASP A 7 -0.67 -4.78 7.48
CA ASP A 7 0.09 -3.53 7.51
C ASP A 7 0.60 -3.14 8.90
N ASN A 8 0.37 -3.97 9.91
CA ASN A 8 0.76 -3.66 11.29
C ASN A 8 2.26 -3.90 11.52
N ILE A 9 3.05 -2.88 11.21
CA ILE A 9 4.51 -2.86 11.33
C ILE A 9 4.93 -3.08 12.79
N ASP A 10 4.34 -2.36 13.73
CA ASP A 10 4.71 -2.42 15.15
C ASP A 10 4.46 -3.82 15.73
N GLN A 11 3.38 -4.46 15.31
CA GLN A 11 3.10 -5.84 15.74
C GLN A 11 4.11 -6.81 15.14
N GLN A 12 4.55 -6.63 13.88
CA GLN A 12 5.61 -7.48 13.31
C GLN A 12 6.93 -7.32 14.05
N VAL A 13 7.33 -6.10 14.41
CA VAL A 13 8.52 -5.81 15.21
C VAL A 13 8.45 -6.52 16.57
N ASN A 14 7.32 -6.42 17.29
CA ASN A 14 7.10 -7.07 18.57
C ASN A 14 7.16 -8.60 18.46
N ILE A 15 6.55 -9.19 17.43
CA ILE A 15 6.62 -10.63 17.17
C ILE A 15 8.06 -11.06 16.93
N LEU A 16 8.84 -10.27 16.18
CA LEU A 16 10.24 -10.59 15.91
C LEU A 16 11.09 -10.54 17.18
N ASP A 17 10.86 -9.56 18.08
CA ASP A 17 11.50 -9.51 19.39
C ASP A 17 11.19 -10.76 20.24
N GLU A 18 9.94 -11.22 20.23
CA GLU A 18 9.53 -12.44 20.94
C GLU A 18 10.20 -13.70 20.36
N GLU A 19 10.31 -13.79 19.04
CA GLU A 19 10.95 -14.93 18.38
C GLU A 19 12.47 -14.92 18.62
N LEU A 20 13.13 -13.77 18.59
CA LEU A 20 14.56 -13.62 18.92
C LEU A 20 14.85 -14.08 20.34
N ALA A 21 13.97 -13.78 21.31
CA ALA A 21 14.13 -14.23 22.70
C ALA A 21 14.10 -15.76 22.87
N ARG A 22 13.64 -16.51 21.88
CA ARG A 22 13.61 -17.98 21.85
C ARG A 22 14.90 -18.60 21.31
N TYR A 23 15.83 -17.78 20.81
CA TYR A 23 17.09 -18.21 20.19
C TYR A 23 16.89 -19.29 19.10
N PRO A 24 16.13 -19.01 18.03
CA PRO A 24 15.95 -19.96 16.94
C PRO A 24 17.26 -20.16 16.15
N ASP A 25 17.41 -21.30 15.47
CA ASP A 25 18.57 -21.58 14.60
C ASP A 25 18.58 -20.71 13.33
N VAL A 26 17.41 -20.20 12.89
CA VAL A 26 17.22 -19.33 11.73
C VAL A 26 15.86 -18.61 11.83
N ILE A 27 15.79 -17.40 11.33
CA ILE A 27 14.53 -16.68 11.16
C ILE A 27 14.19 -16.63 9.66
N ALA A 28 12.93 -16.95 9.32
CA ALA A 28 12.35 -16.70 8.00
C ALA A 28 11.28 -15.64 8.10
N ILE A 29 11.36 -14.59 7.29
CA ILE A 29 10.48 -13.42 7.38
C ILE A 29 10.02 -12.92 6.00
N SER A 30 8.75 -12.56 5.90
CA SER A 30 8.22 -11.64 4.89
C SER A 30 8.01 -10.29 5.58
N SER A 31 8.74 -9.26 5.17
CA SER A 31 8.74 -7.97 5.86
C SER A 31 7.55 -7.13 5.40
N VAL A 32 6.78 -6.60 6.35
CA VAL A 32 5.70 -5.62 6.08
C VAL A 32 6.33 -4.31 5.56
N ASP A 33 7.37 -3.84 6.22
CA ASP A 33 8.18 -2.69 5.80
C ASP A 33 9.62 -3.12 5.55
N ALA A 34 10.23 -2.62 4.46
CA ALA A 34 11.57 -3.01 4.04
C ALA A 34 12.69 -2.57 5.01
N SER A 35 12.41 -1.68 5.96
CA SER A 35 13.40 -1.08 6.86
C SER A 35 13.07 -1.16 8.35
N ALA A 36 11.81 -1.35 8.71
CA ALA A 36 11.34 -1.25 10.10
C ALA A 36 12.01 -2.26 11.06
N CYS A 37 12.37 -3.44 10.58
CA CYS A 37 12.96 -4.52 11.38
C CYS A 37 14.50 -4.46 11.49
N SER A 38 15.15 -3.40 11.06
CA SER A 38 16.63 -3.32 10.98
C SER A 38 17.30 -3.56 12.32
N VAL A 39 16.76 -3.03 13.42
CA VAL A 39 17.30 -3.20 14.78
C VAL A 39 17.22 -4.67 15.22
N GLN A 40 16.09 -5.34 14.95
CA GLN A 40 15.87 -6.74 15.27
C GLN A 40 16.80 -7.63 14.44
N PHE A 41 17.06 -7.25 13.19
CA PHE A 41 18.00 -7.97 12.32
C PHE A 41 19.45 -7.83 12.82
N ASP A 42 19.86 -6.64 13.27
CA ASP A 42 21.16 -6.45 13.90
C ASP A 42 21.29 -7.34 15.14
N LEU A 43 20.29 -7.39 16.01
CA LEU A 43 20.26 -8.26 17.19
C LEU A 43 20.30 -9.74 16.81
N ALA A 44 19.61 -10.15 15.75
CA ALA A 44 19.67 -11.54 15.24
C ALA A 44 21.11 -11.91 14.86
N ILE A 45 21.75 -11.08 14.05
CA ILE A 45 23.13 -11.30 13.58
C ILE A 45 24.13 -11.30 14.73
N GLU A 46 24.01 -10.38 15.70
CA GLU A 46 24.86 -10.33 16.90
C GLU A 46 24.74 -11.61 17.75
N ASN A 47 23.55 -12.23 17.76
CA ASN A 47 23.30 -13.50 18.44
C ASN A 47 23.62 -14.74 17.59
N GLY A 48 24.14 -14.55 16.36
CA GLY A 48 24.46 -15.64 15.45
C GLY A 48 23.24 -16.31 14.82
N ILE A 49 22.09 -15.63 14.79
CA ILE A 49 20.83 -16.10 14.21
C ILE A 49 20.73 -15.58 12.77
N PRO A 50 20.91 -16.42 11.75
CA PRO A 50 20.81 -16.00 10.36
C PRO A 50 19.35 -15.74 9.95
N ILE A 51 19.17 -14.93 8.89
CA ILE A 51 17.87 -14.50 8.39
C ILE A 51 17.72 -14.92 6.92
N VAL A 52 16.57 -15.50 6.60
CA VAL A 52 16.10 -15.77 5.23
C VAL A 52 14.83 -14.95 5.01
N ALA A 53 14.74 -14.24 3.89
CA ALA A 53 13.53 -13.52 3.51
C ALA A 53 12.71 -14.32 2.49
N PHE A 54 11.42 -14.07 2.46
CA PHE A 54 10.52 -14.61 1.43
C PHE A 54 9.45 -13.60 1.07
N ASP A 55 8.78 -13.80 -0.07
CA ASP A 55 7.69 -12.98 -0.58
C ASP A 55 8.06 -11.50 -0.71
N SER A 56 7.65 -10.67 0.23
CA SER A 56 8.14 -9.31 0.35
C SER A 56 9.55 -9.37 0.92
N GLY A 57 10.55 -9.01 0.10
CA GLY A 57 11.94 -9.00 0.48
C GLY A 57 12.27 -7.99 1.57
N ASN A 58 13.55 -7.80 1.78
CA ASN A 58 14.08 -6.77 2.67
C ASN A 58 15.45 -6.33 2.17
N SER A 59 15.73 -5.05 2.21
CA SER A 59 17.00 -4.46 1.76
C SER A 59 18.17 -4.65 2.74
N TYR A 60 17.96 -5.33 3.87
CA TYR A 60 18.99 -5.59 4.87
C TYR A 60 20.10 -6.50 4.31
N GLN A 61 21.36 -6.02 4.40
CA GLN A 61 22.50 -6.62 3.69
C GLN A 61 22.89 -8.04 4.14
N ASN A 62 22.50 -8.46 5.33
CA ASN A 62 22.87 -9.78 5.88
C ASN A 62 21.78 -10.84 5.71
N ILE A 63 20.80 -10.62 4.86
CA ILE A 63 19.84 -11.65 4.46
C ILE A 63 20.59 -12.74 3.68
N GLN A 64 20.43 -14.00 4.09
CA GLN A 64 21.15 -15.14 3.52
C GLN A 64 20.59 -15.59 2.17
N SER A 65 19.30 -15.37 1.95
CA SER A 65 18.59 -15.67 0.71
C SER A 65 17.22 -15.00 0.75
N THR A 66 16.73 -14.56 -0.41
CA THR A 66 15.35 -14.10 -0.58
C THR A 66 14.61 -15.01 -1.58
N CYS A 67 13.54 -15.68 -1.12
CA CYS A 67 12.72 -16.56 -1.95
C CYS A 67 11.44 -15.84 -2.36
N LYS A 68 11.38 -15.33 -3.59
CA LYS A 68 10.27 -14.46 -4.03
C LYS A 68 9.90 -14.68 -5.50
N THR A 69 8.78 -14.14 -5.89
CA THR A 69 8.40 -13.96 -7.28
C THR A 69 9.36 -12.95 -7.95
N ASN A 70 9.80 -13.22 -9.16
CA ASN A 70 10.41 -12.19 -10.00
C ASN A 70 9.34 -11.17 -10.40
N ASN A 71 9.18 -10.12 -9.57
CA ASN A 71 8.14 -9.11 -9.78
C ASN A 71 8.30 -8.36 -11.10
N ILE A 72 9.53 -8.11 -11.54
CA ILE A 72 9.81 -7.43 -12.82
C ILE A 72 9.21 -8.23 -13.98
N GLU A 73 9.51 -9.51 -14.08
CA GLU A 73 9.02 -10.37 -15.16
C GLU A 73 7.49 -10.57 -15.07
N ALA A 74 6.99 -10.79 -13.86
CA ALA A 74 5.56 -11.01 -13.60
C ALA A 74 4.72 -9.78 -14.00
N VAL A 75 5.16 -8.60 -13.55
CA VAL A 75 4.48 -7.32 -13.84
C VAL A 75 4.59 -6.93 -15.31
N THR A 76 5.76 -7.10 -15.92
CA THR A 76 5.93 -6.90 -17.37
C THR A 76 4.93 -7.74 -18.17
N THR A 77 4.76 -9.01 -17.80
CA THR A 77 3.78 -9.90 -18.45
C THR A 77 2.34 -9.42 -18.23
N GLY A 78 1.96 -9.07 -17.01
CA GLY A 78 0.62 -8.58 -16.70
C GLY A 78 0.29 -7.26 -17.39
N THR A 79 1.24 -6.30 -17.37
CA THR A 79 1.06 -4.99 -18.00
C THR A 79 0.91 -5.08 -19.51
N LYS A 80 1.70 -5.92 -20.19
CA LYS A 80 1.54 -6.19 -21.63
C LYS A 80 0.17 -6.73 -21.96
N ASN A 81 -0.25 -7.79 -21.28
CA ASN A 81 -1.57 -8.39 -21.49
C ASN A 81 -2.71 -7.40 -21.20
N PHE A 82 -2.56 -6.58 -20.19
CA PHE A 82 -3.51 -5.50 -19.89
C PHE A 82 -3.57 -4.47 -21.04
N CYS A 83 -2.43 -3.97 -21.50
CA CYS A 83 -2.37 -2.99 -22.59
C CYS A 83 -2.96 -3.53 -23.89
N GLU A 84 -2.71 -4.80 -24.23
CA GLU A 84 -3.34 -5.47 -25.39
C GLU A 84 -4.87 -5.47 -25.26
N LYS A 85 -5.41 -5.76 -24.08
CA LYS A 85 -6.87 -5.79 -23.82
C LYS A 85 -7.52 -4.42 -23.98
N ILE A 86 -6.89 -3.35 -23.52
CA ILE A 86 -7.42 -1.97 -23.65
C ILE A 86 -7.13 -1.32 -25.01
N GLY A 87 -6.43 -2.04 -25.92
CA GLY A 87 -6.07 -1.55 -27.26
C GLY A 87 -4.91 -0.55 -27.27
N ASP A 88 -3.95 -0.72 -26.38
CA ASP A 88 -2.65 -0.01 -26.31
C ASP A 88 -2.78 1.51 -26.20
N SER A 89 -3.88 1.99 -25.63
CA SER A 89 -4.10 3.44 -25.45
C SER A 89 -5.22 3.71 -24.46
N GLY A 90 -5.12 4.81 -23.73
CA GLY A 90 -6.19 5.31 -22.85
C GLY A 90 -5.69 5.62 -21.46
N GLU A 91 -6.63 6.03 -20.62
CA GLU A 91 -6.40 6.35 -19.21
C GLU A 91 -6.61 5.12 -18.33
N ILE A 92 -5.77 4.96 -17.31
CA ILE A 92 -5.84 3.85 -16.38
C ILE A 92 -5.61 4.32 -14.94
N LEU A 93 -6.17 3.58 -13.96
CA LEU A 93 -5.81 3.70 -12.56
C LEU A 93 -4.77 2.64 -12.18
N LEU A 94 -3.86 3.00 -11.31
CA LEU A 94 -2.94 2.09 -10.66
C LEU A 94 -3.27 2.02 -9.17
N LEU A 95 -3.65 0.84 -8.70
CA LEU A 95 -3.97 0.57 -7.29
C LEU A 95 -2.81 -0.19 -6.65
N VAL A 96 -2.13 0.45 -5.72
CA VAL A 96 -0.93 -0.08 -5.05
C VAL A 96 -1.25 -0.40 -3.60
N HIS A 97 -0.77 -1.54 -3.11
CA HIS A 97 -1.15 -2.04 -1.79
C HIS A 97 -0.55 -1.26 -0.63
N ASP A 98 0.64 -0.70 -0.78
CA ASP A 98 1.27 0.17 0.22
C ASP A 98 2.43 0.98 -0.38
N THR A 99 3.01 1.87 0.42
CA THR A 99 4.15 2.71 0.04
C THR A 99 5.48 2.23 0.63
N VAL A 100 5.48 1.18 1.44
CA VAL A 100 6.63 0.82 2.31
C VAL A 100 7.27 -0.52 1.96
N SER A 101 6.51 -1.51 1.46
CA SER A 101 7.02 -2.84 1.12
C SER A 101 7.86 -2.84 -0.16
N ASP A 102 8.82 -3.75 -0.25
CA ASP A 102 9.64 -3.90 -1.45
C ASP A 102 8.79 -4.36 -2.64
N THR A 103 7.82 -5.25 -2.43
CA THR A 103 6.94 -5.74 -3.50
C THR A 103 6.07 -4.63 -4.10
N ALA A 104 5.51 -3.72 -3.28
CA ALA A 104 4.74 -2.59 -3.78
C ALA A 104 5.59 -1.68 -4.67
N LYS A 105 6.78 -1.30 -4.18
CA LYS A 105 7.73 -0.45 -4.90
C LYS A 105 8.21 -1.08 -6.20
N GLU A 106 8.58 -2.38 -6.18
CA GLU A 106 9.03 -3.10 -7.38
C GLU A 106 7.92 -3.18 -8.43
N ARG A 107 6.69 -3.56 -8.02
CA ARG A 107 5.55 -3.71 -8.93
C ARG A 107 5.13 -2.38 -9.53
N GLU A 108 4.98 -1.34 -8.71
CA GLU A 108 4.65 0.01 -9.19
C GLU A 108 5.69 0.55 -10.18
N ALA A 109 6.97 0.48 -9.81
CA ALA A 109 8.05 0.97 -10.66
C ALA A 109 8.07 0.25 -12.00
N GLU A 110 7.92 -1.08 -12.03
CA GLU A 110 7.94 -1.85 -13.26
C GLU A 110 6.71 -1.62 -14.13
N ILE A 111 5.50 -1.47 -13.56
CA ILE A 111 4.31 -1.07 -14.34
C ILE A 111 4.60 0.25 -15.07
N LYS A 112 5.08 1.26 -14.34
CA LYS A 112 5.38 2.57 -14.92
C LYS A 112 6.50 2.51 -15.97
N ASN A 113 7.54 1.70 -15.75
CA ASN A 113 8.64 1.48 -16.67
C ASN A 113 8.17 0.81 -17.96
N GLU A 114 7.39 -0.27 -17.86
CA GLU A 114 6.85 -0.99 -19.00
C GLU A 114 5.93 -0.09 -19.84
N LEU A 115 5.03 0.65 -19.18
CA LEU A 115 4.15 1.61 -19.86
C LEU A 115 4.96 2.68 -20.61
N ALA A 116 5.94 3.28 -19.94
CA ALA A 116 6.76 4.34 -20.55
C ALA A 116 7.60 3.84 -21.73
N ALA A 117 8.11 2.61 -21.64
CA ALA A 117 9.00 2.05 -22.67
C ALA A 117 8.24 1.50 -23.88
N ASN A 118 7.11 0.83 -23.66
CA ASN A 118 6.47 0.01 -24.67
C ASN A 118 5.01 0.42 -24.98
N HIS A 119 4.35 1.19 -24.12
CA HIS A 119 2.93 1.56 -24.22
C HIS A 119 2.70 3.08 -24.04
N PRO A 120 3.38 3.95 -24.83
CA PRO A 120 3.42 5.40 -24.60
C PRO A 120 2.06 6.12 -24.74
N ASN A 121 1.03 5.45 -25.24
CA ASN A 121 -0.32 6.00 -25.36
C ASN A 121 -1.24 5.57 -24.19
N VAL A 122 -0.72 4.82 -23.23
CA VAL A 122 -1.42 4.47 -21.99
C VAL A 122 -0.93 5.39 -20.87
N THR A 123 -1.85 6.09 -20.23
CA THR A 123 -1.53 7.08 -19.18
C THR A 123 -2.09 6.64 -17.86
N VAL A 124 -1.24 6.53 -16.85
CA VAL A 124 -1.69 6.40 -15.45
C VAL A 124 -2.18 7.77 -15.01
N THR A 125 -3.49 7.92 -14.81
CA THR A 125 -4.09 9.18 -14.37
C THR A 125 -3.94 9.37 -12.88
N GLU A 126 -4.12 8.28 -12.11
CA GLU A 126 -3.95 8.28 -10.66
C GLU A 126 -3.24 7.01 -10.20
N THR A 127 -2.40 7.16 -9.17
CA THR A 127 -1.86 6.06 -8.39
C THR A 127 -2.45 6.16 -6.99
N ILE A 128 -3.25 5.16 -6.60
CA ILE A 128 -3.94 5.13 -5.31
C ILE A 128 -3.27 4.07 -4.45
N TYR A 129 -2.82 4.46 -3.26
CA TYR A 129 -2.18 3.58 -2.29
C TYR A 129 -3.15 3.23 -1.17
N LEU A 130 -3.27 1.94 -0.85
CA LEU A 130 -4.21 1.45 0.15
C LEU A 130 -3.91 2.00 1.55
N ASP A 131 -2.62 2.09 1.93
CA ASP A 131 -2.16 2.66 3.19
C ASP A 131 -2.37 4.19 3.30
N GLN A 132 -2.75 4.85 2.21
CA GLN A 132 -3.03 6.29 2.18
C GLN A 132 -4.52 6.61 1.93
N LEU A 133 -5.41 5.62 1.91
CA LEU A 133 -6.82 5.84 1.59
C LEU A 133 -7.52 6.80 2.57
N GLU A 134 -7.21 6.74 3.86
CA GLU A 134 -7.80 7.67 4.84
C GLU A 134 -7.43 9.13 4.55
N MET A 135 -6.18 9.38 4.17
CA MET A 135 -5.76 10.72 3.74
C MET A 135 -6.42 11.12 2.43
N LEU A 136 -6.55 10.19 1.49
CA LEU A 136 -7.20 10.42 0.21
C LEU A 136 -8.68 10.81 0.39
N LYS A 137 -9.42 10.12 1.27
CA LYS A 137 -10.80 10.45 1.63
C LYS A 137 -10.90 11.89 2.19
N LYS A 138 -9.99 12.27 3.08
CA LYS A 138 -9.92 13.64 3.59
C LYS A 138 -9.65 14.66 2.49
N GLN A 139 -8.75 14.37 1.55
CA GLN A 139 -8.49 15.24 0.41
C GLN A 139 -9.71 15.42 -0.50
N ILE A 140 -10.44 14.33 -0.76
CA ILE A 140 -11.67 14.37 -1.55
C ILE A 140 -12.72 15.27 -0.89
N VAL A 141 -12.97 15.07 0.41
CA VAL A 141 -13.94 15.89 1.13
C VAL A 141 -13.48 17.34 1.27
N ALA A 142 -12.18 17.57 1.52
CA ALA A 142 -11.60 18.92 1.57
C ALA A 142 -11.85 19.70 0.27
N GLU A 143 -11.63 19.05 -0.88
CA GLU A 143 -11.95 19.65 -2.19
C GLU A 143 -13.44 20.03 -2.30
N GLN A 144 -14.35 19.17 -1.81
CA GLN A 144 -15.78 19.40 -1.85
C GLN A 144 -16.26 20.56 -0.96
N VAL A 145 -15.61 20.76 0.21
CA VAL A 145 -15.98 21.82 1.17
C VAL A 145 -15.15 23.10 1.00
N GLY A 146 -14.21 23.10 0.04
CA GLY A 146 -13.37 24.25 -0.28
C GLY A 146 -12.26 24.51 0.73
N VAL A 147 -11.66 23.45 1.28
CA VAL A 147 -10.40 23.47 2.03
C VAL A 147 -9.25 23.18 1.07
N THR A 148 -8.24 24.02 1.10
CA THR A 148 -7.07 23.86 0.23
C THR A 148 -6.14 22.74 0.72
N PRO A 149 -5.32 22.14 -0.15
CA PRO A 149 -4.33 21.13 0.27
C PRO A 149 -3.36 21.64 1.34
N GLU A 150 -2.99 22.92 1.29
CA GLU A 150 -2.11 23.56 2.27
C GLU A 150 -2.78 23.68 3.64
N GLU A 151 -4.07 24.08 3.68
CA GLU A 151 -4.85 24.16 4.91
C GLU A 151 -5.04 22.80 5.53
N LEU A 152 -5.38 21.76 4.72
CA LEU A 152 -5.50 20.38 5.17
C LEU A 152 -4.18 19.88 5.77
N ALA A 153 -3.07 20.06 5.07
CA ALA A 153 -1.75 19.63 5.55
C ALA A 153 -1.32 20.35 6.84
N ALA A 154 -1.66 21.63 6.99
CA ALA A 154 -1.36 22.41 8.19
C ALA A 154 -2.18 21.91 9.41
N ALA A 155 -3.44 21.58 9.21
CA ALA A 155 -4.32 21.04 10.24
C ALA A 155 -3.83 19.66 10.73
N GLU A 156 -3.52 18.73 9.81
CA GLU A 156 -2.97 17.41 10.12
C GLU A 156 -1.63 17.48 10.88
N ALA A 157 -0.78 18.45 10.52
CA ALA A 157 0.49 18.67 11.23
C ALA A 157 0.28 19.26 12.64
N GLY A 158 -0.80 19.99 12.85
CA GLY A 158 -1.21 20.52 14.16
C GLY A 158 -1.71 19.44 15.10
N GLU A 159 -2.60 18.56 14.62
CA GLU A 159 -3.14 17.41 15.37
C GLU A 159 -2.01 16.45 15.84
N LYS A 160 -1.05 16.13 14.99
CA LYS A 160 0.12 15.29 15.35
C LYS A 160 0.99 15.90 16.46
N LYS A 161 1.03 17.23 16.59
CA LYS A 161 1.77 17.89 17.69
C LYS A 161 1.02 17.84 19.01
N GLU A 162 -0.31 17.86 19.00
CA GLU A 162 -1.12 17.76 20.22
C GLU A 162 -1.13 16.33 20.76
N GLU A 163 -1.18 15.30 19.92
CA GLU A 163 -1.09 13.89 20.35
C GLU A 163 0.26 13.57 21.01
N THR A 164 1.37 14.11 20.49
CA THR A 164 2.72 13.89 21.05
C THR A 164 3.00 14.65 22.33
N THR A 165 2.24 15.70 22.65
CA THR A 165 2.39 16.48 23.90
C THR A 165 1.50 16.02 25.04
N GLY A 166 0.56 15.09 24.79
CA GLY A 166 -0.39 14.55 25.78
C GLY A 166 0.18 13.58 26.83
N THR A 167 1.47 13.21 26.77
CA THR A 167 2.13 12.32 27.74
C THR A 167 3.38 12.95 28.34
N GLY A 168 3.22 14.06 29.04
CA GLY A 168 4.35 14.71 29.73
C GLY A 168 3.89 15.70 30.79
N ASP A 169 4.10 15.26 32.00
CA ASP A 169 3.99 15.87 33.33
C ASP A 169 4.01 17.42 33.40
N ALA A 170 3.03 17.93 34.14
CA ALA A 170 2.91 19.34 34.48
C ALA A 170 3.99 19.75 35.48
N SER A 171 4.83 20.68 35.12
CA SER A 171 5.63 21.49 36.09
C SER A 171 5.59 22.94 35.68
N GLU A 172 5.02 23.72 36.57
CA GLU A 172 4.87 25.16 36.58
C GLU A 172 6.18 25.92 36.33
N THR A 173 6.10 27.02 35.59
CA THR A 173 6.82 28.25 35.99
C THR A 173 6.05 29.50 35.52
N ILE A 174 5.56 30.21 36.50
CA ILE A 174 5.04 31.59 36.43
C ILE A 174 6.22 32.55 36.22
N ALA A 175 6.11 33.43 35.22
CA ALA A 175 6.85 34.66 35.23
C ALA A 175 6.09 35.77 34.51
N ASP A 176 5.60 36.62 35.30
CA ASP A 176 5.10 37.97 35.25
C ASP A 176 5.85 38.88 34.28
N ALA A 177 5.14 39.65 33.46
CA ALA A 177 5.53 41.02 33.11
C ALA A 177 4.34 41.79 32.53
N ALA A 178 3.94 42.75 33.29
CA ALA A 178 2.93 43.74 32.98
C ALA A 178 3.40 44.83 32.00
N SER A 179 2.41 45.46 31.42
CA SER A 179 2.35 46.82 30.86
C SER A 179 2.81 47.01 29.40
N ASN A 180 1.89 47.31 28.49
CA ASN A 180 1.63 48.73 28.18
C ASN A 180 0.34 48.84 27.31
N ALA A 181 -0.57 49.65 27.76
CA ALA A 181 -1.71 50.10 27.00
C ALA A 181 -1.32 51.25 26.09
N ALA A 182 -1.64 51.19 24.81
CA ALA A 182 -2.16 52.29 24.02
C ALA A 182 -2.35 51.92 22.52
N SER A 183 -3.58 52.19 22.02
CA SER A 183 -3.97 52.42 20.62
C SER A 183 -3.98 51.16 19.72
N SER A 184 -4.97 50.86 18.95
CA SER A 184 -5.95 51.66 18.23
C SER A 184 -7.03 50.73 17.64
N SER A 185 -8.19 51.22 17.35
CA SER A 185 -9.39 50.57 16.76
C SER A 185 -9.20 49.92 15.38
N ALA A 186 -8.00 49.89 14.85
CA ALA A 186 -7.65 49.14 13.62
C ALA A 186 -7.18 47.71 13.90
N ASP A 187 -6.76 47.41 15.12
CA ASP A 187 -6.23 46.08 15.52
C ASP A 187 -7.36 45.13 15.97
N GLU A 188 -8.47 45.65 16.47
CA GLU A 188 -9.63 44.83 16.86
C GLU A 188 -10.36 44.25 15.64
N SER A 189 -10.53 45.03 14.57
CA SER A 189 -11.21 44.54 13.34
C SER A 189 -10.36 43.52 12.57
N ALA A 190 -9.04 43.62 12.60
CA ALA A 190 -8.14 42.64 12.00
C ALA A 190 -8.12 41.33 12.83
N ASN A 191 -8.23 41.43 14.14
CA ASN A 191 -8.27 40.29 15.05
C ASN A 191 -9.61 39.53 15.01
N GLU A 192 -10.74 40.29 14.88
CA GLU A 192 -12.07 39.68 14.68
C GLU A 192 -12.15 38.94 13.35
N THR A 193 -11.63 39.51 12.26
CA THR A 193 -11.61 38.84 10.94
C THR A 193 -10.71 37.59 10.90
N ALA A 194 -9.57 37.63 11.59
CA ALA A 194 -8.70 36.46 11.73
C ALA A 194 -9.38 35.35 12.54
N GLN A 195 -10.08 35.71 13.61
CA GLN A 195 -10.77 34.76 14.47
C GLN A 195 -12.01 34.15 13.81
N GLU A 196 -12.71 34.91 12.98
CA GLU A 196 -13.80 34.40 12.13
C GLU A 196 -13.28 33.41 11.06
N ALA A 197 -12.13 33.71 10.43
CA ALA A 197 -11.50 32.82 9.45
C ALA A 197 -11.01 31.50 10.09
N ASP A 198 -10.42 31.56 11.28
CA ASP A 198 -9.99 30.39 12.04
C ASP A 198 -11.19 29.51 12.45
N ASN A 199 -12.29 30.13 12.87
CA ASN A 199 -13.51 29.39 13.20
C ASN A 199 -14.13 28.72 11.95
N GLU A 200 -14.20 29.44 10.81
CA GLU A 200 -14.70 28.87 9.56
C GLU A 200 -13.84 27.69 9.08
N LEU A 201 -12.52 27.80 9.16
CA LEU A 201 -11.62 26.70 8.82
C LEU A 201 -11.81 25.51 9.75
N SER A 202 -11.96 25.77 11.06
CA SER A 202 -12.23 24.70 12.04
C SER A 202 -13.52 23.94 11.76
N GLU A 203 -14.60 24.65 11.41
CA GLU A 203 -15.88 24.03 11.02
C GLU A 203 -15.75 23.22 9.73
N LYS A 204 -15.00 23.71 8.73
CA LYS A 204 -14.70 22.96 7.51
C LYS A 204 -13.87 21.72 7.77
N MET A 205 -12.86 21.81 8.63
CA MET A 205 -12.04 20.65 9.02
C MET A 205 -12.87 19.59 9.74
N GLN A 206 -13.82 19.99 10.60
CA GLN A 206 -14.76 19.02 11.18
C GLN A 206 -15.60 18.33 10.10
N GLN A 207 -16.07 19.06 9.08
CA GLN A 207 -16.79 18.47 7.95
C GLN A 207 -15.90 17.52 7.14
N VAL A 208 -14.60 17.84 6.96
CA VAL A 208 -13.64 16.96 6.31
C VAL A 208 -13.52 15.64 7.07
N ASN A 209 -13.27 15.68 8.37
CA ASN A 209 -13.14 14.49 9.20
C ASN A 209 -14.43 13.65 9.23
N ASP A 210 -15.57 14.28 9.44
CA ASP A 210 -16.88 13.61 9.46
C ASP A 210 -17.26 13.01 8.09
N GLY A 211 -16.90 13.69 7.00
CA GLY A 211 -17.15 13.23 5.64
C GLY A 211 -16.25 12.07 5.26
N ALA A 212 -14.95 12.18 5.55
CA ALA A 212 -13.97 11.12 5.30
C ALA A 212 -14.31 9.84 6.07
N ALA A 213 -14.70 9.95 7.34
CA ALA A 213 -15.11 8.82 8.16
C ALA A 213 -16.36 8.06 7.67
N LYS A 214 -17.17 8.70 6.82
CA LYS A 214 -18.38 8.09 6.21
C LYS A 214 -18.14 7.54 4.82
N MET A 215 -17.07 7.97 4.18
CA MET A 215 -16.70 7.54 2.83
C MET A 215 -16.09 6.14 2.86
N SER A 216 -16.61 5.22 2.07
CA SER A 216 -15.98 3.90 1.91
C SER A 216 -14.71 3.99 1.05
N ASP A 217 -13.90 2.94 1.08
CA ASP A 217 -12.72 2.84 0.21
C ASP A 217 -13.14 2.80 -1.27
N GLU A 218 -14.22 2.09 -1.55
CA GLU A 218 -14.83 2.00 -2.87
C GLU A 218 -15.28 3.39 -3.37
N ASP A 219 -15.95 4.19 -2.53
CA ASP A 219 -16.38 5.56 -2.88
C ASP A 219 -15.18 6.46 -3.23
N ALA A 220 -14.08 6.34 -2.49
CA ALA A 220 -12.87 7.11 -2.75
C ALA A 220 -12.26 6.77 -4.12
N ILE A 221 -12.22 5.48 -4.50
CA ILE A 221 -11.73 5.07 -5.82
C ILE A 221 -12.70 5.50 -6.92
N GLN A 222 -14.03 5.33 -6.72
CA GLN A 222 -15.06 5.74 -7.67
C GLN A 222 -15.00 7.25 -7.98
N TYR A 223 -14.70 8.08 -6.98
CA TYR A 223 -14.52 9.52 -7.18
C TYR A 223 -13.46 9.82 -8.26
N TYR A 224 -12.33 9.11 -8.27
CA TYR A 224 -11.33 9.26 -9.31
C TYR A 224 -11.75 8.64 -10.63
N MET A 225 -12.49 7.54 -10.61
CA MET A 225 -13.06 6.96 -11.84
C MET A 225 -14.03 7.92 -12.52
N GLU A 226 -14.87 8.64 -11.76
CA GLU A 226 -15.80 9.65 -12.27
C GLU A 226 -15.08 10.86 -12.87
N LYS A 227 -13.94 11.24 -12.34
CA LYS A 227 -13.10 12.32 -12.90
C LYS A 227 -12.48 11.95 -14.25
N HIS A 228 -12.38 10.65 -14.56
CA HIS A 228 -11.77 10.12 -15.77
C HIS A 228 -12.77 9.32 -16.61
N PRO A 229 -13.70 10.01 -17.35
CA PRO A 229 -14.75 9.33 -18.12
C PRO A 229 -14.23 8.47 -19.27
N ASP A 230 -12.98 8.66 -19.66
CA ASP A 230 -12.28 7.87 -20.68
C ASP A 230 -11.42 6.74 -20.09
N LEU A 231 -11.56 6.47 -18.79
CA LEU A 231 -10.87 5.38 -18.09
C LEU A 231 -11.17 4.04 -18.78
N LYS A 232 -10.13 3.29 -19.09
CA LYS A 232 -10.22 1.98 -19.75
C LYS A 232 -9.93 0.81 -18.84
N GLY A 233 -9.20 1.03 -17.75
CA GLY A 233 -8.87 -0.07 -16.87
C GLY A 233 -8.14 0.32 -15.61
N CYS A 234 -7.94 -0.70 -14.77
CA CYS A 234 -7.21 -0.62 -13.52
C CYS A 234 -6.19 -1.77 -13.44
N ILE A 235 -5.02 -1.49 -12.89
CA ILE A 235 -4.05 -2.52 -12.50
C ILE A 235 -3.95 -2.49 -10.97
N ALA A 236 -4.12 -3.64 -10.31
CA ALA A 236 -4.03 -3.80 -8.87
C ALA A 236 -2.84 -4.70 -8.51
N THR A 237 -2.05 -4.33 -7.49
CA THR A 237 -0.71 -4.88 -7.27
C THR A 237 -0.63 -6.02 -6.25
N ASN A 238 -1.69 -6.37 -5.52
CA ASN A 238 -1.79 -7.55 -4.66
C ASN A 238 -3.24 -8.03 -4.50
N GLU A 239 -3.46 -9.06 -3.70
CA GLU A 239 -4.79 -9.62 -3.43
C GLU A 239 -5.76 -8.58 -2.86
N THR A 240 -5.37 -7.86 -1.81
CA THR A 240 -6.25 -6.92 -1.08
C THR A 240 -6.76 -5.79 -1.98
N VAL A 241 -5.85 -5.14 -2.72
CA VAL A 241 -6.28 -4.08 -3.65
C VAL A 241 -6.99 -4.63 -4.89
N THR A 242 -6.73 -5.87 -5.30
CA THR A 242 -7.50 -6.54 -6.37
C THR A 242 -8.95 -6.78 -5.91
N GLN A 243 -9.15 -7.26 -4.69
CA GLN A 243 -10.48 -7.44 -4.11
C GLN A 243 -11.22 -6.10 -3.94
N LEU A 244 -10.51 -5.05 -3.50
CA LEU A 244 -11.07 -3.70 -3.43
C LEU A 244 -11.50 -3.20 -4.81
N ALA A 245 -10.66 -3.39 -5.84
CA ALA A 245 -11.00 -3.03 -7.22
C ALA A 245 -12.23 -3.78 -7.73
N ILE A 246 -12.37 -5.08 -7.44
CA ILE A 246 -13.55 -5.88 -7.80
C ILE A 246 -14.81 -5.28 -7.16
N ARG A 247 -14.80 -5.00 -5.86
CA ARG A 247 -15.95 -4.41 -5.16
C ARG A 247 -16.28 -3.01 -5.66
N THR A 248 -15.26 -2.21 -5.95
CA THR A 248 -15.43 -0.86 -6.52
C THR A 248 -16.14 -0.93 -7.87
N LEU A 249 -15.67 -1.80 -8.78
CA LEU A 249 -16.25 -1.96 -10.11
C LEU A 249 -17.66 -2.57 -10.07
N ASP A 250 -17.96 -3.44 -9.11
CA ASP A 250 -19.31 -3.98 -8.91
C ASP A 250 -20.34 -2.93 -8.53
N GLN A 251 -19.91 -1.84 -7.90
CA GLN A 251 -20.76 -0.73 -7.46
C GLN A 251 -20.75 0.44 -8.45
N PHE A 252 -19.76 0.48 -9.35
CA PHE A 252 -19.59 1.58 -10.29
C PHE A 252 -20.51 1.44 -11.50
N ASP A 253 -21.42 2.39 -11.69
CA ASP A 253 -22.35 2.40 -12.82
C ASP A 253 -21.64 2.90 -14.09
N SER A 254 -21.04 1.99 -14.83
CA SER A 254 -20.36 2.26 -16.09
C SER A 254 -21.03 1.54 -17.25
N GLU A 255 -21.36 2.27 -18.31
CA GLU A 255 -21.80 1.68 -19.59
C GLU A 255 -20.67 0.94 -20.33
N LYS A 256 -19.42 1.22 -19.97
CA LYS A 256 -18.21 0.64 -20.57
C LYS A 256 -17.61 -0.40 -19.65
N HIS A 257 -17.12 -1.50 -20.22
CA HIS A 257 -16.28 -2.44 -19.46
C HIS A 257 -14.96 -1.74 -19.10
N ILE A 258 -14.61 -1.77 -17.80
CA ILE A 258 -13.32 -1.31 -17.28
C ILE A 258 -12.46 -2.55 -17.06
N THR A 259 -11.39 -2.68 -17.82
CA THR A 259 -10.49 -3.83 -17.76
C THR A 259 -9.76 -3.86 -16.40
N LEU A 260 -9.84 -4.98 -15.70
CA LEU A 260 -9.14 -5.18 -14.43
C LEU A 260 -8.11 -6.30 -14.55
N VAL A 261 -6.85 -5.95 -14.28
CA VAL A 261 -5.78 -6.92 -14.05
C VAL A 261 -5.32 -6.81 -12.60
N GLY A 262 -5.26 -7.95 -11.92
CA GLY A 262 -4.87 -8.03 -10.51
C GLY A 262 -3.77 -9.04 -10.23
N PHE A 263 -3.45 -9.17 -8.96
CA PHE A 263 -2.49 -10.13 -8.42
C PHE A 263 -3.21 -11.17 -7.55
N ASP A 264 -2.58 -12.36 -7.46
CA ASP A 264 -2.97 -13.46 -6.63
C ASP A 264 -4.26 -14.16 -7.11
N ALA A 265 -4.66 -15.24 -6.46
CA ALA A 265 -5.77 -16.08 -6.90
C ALA A 265 -6.53 -16.69 -5.71
N GLY A 266 -6.88 -15.87 -4.75
CA GLY A 266 -7.80 -16.25 -3.70
C GLY A 266 -9.21 -16.47 -4.25
N LYS A 267 -10.06 -17.07 -3.46
CA LYS A 267 -11.42 -17.50 -3.87
C LYS A 267 -12.24 -16.38 -4.51
N GLU A 268 -12.17 -15.17 -3.98
CA GLU A 268 -12.91 -14.02 -4.50
C GLU A 268 -12.45 -13.66 -5.91
N GLN A 269 -11.13 -13.57 -6.12
CA GLN A 269 -10.54 -13.25 -7.42
C GLN A 269 -10.80 -14.31 -8.47
N VAL A 270 -10.68 -15.59 -8.09
CA VAL A 270 -10.98 -16.72 -8.98
C VAL A 270 -12.45 -16.70 -9.42
N ASN A 271 -13.38 -16.42 -8.52
CA ASN A 271 -14.78 -16.27 -8.88
C ASN A 271 -15.02 -15.04 -9.77
N ALA A 272 -14.41 -13.90 -9.46
CA ALA A 272 -14.51 -12.71 -10.28
C ALA A 272 -13.94 -12.93 -11.70
N LEU A 273 -12.87 -13.71 -11.82
CA LEU A 273 -12.31 -14.12 -13.11
C LEU A 273 -13.28 -15.00 -13.90
N LYS A 274 -13.93 -15.98 -13.25
CA LYS A 274 -14.98 -16.84 -13.85
C LYS A 274 -16.16 -16.01 -14.34
N ASP A 275 -16.54 -15.00 -13.59
CA ASP A 275 -17.68 -14.13 -13.89
C ASP A 275 -17.36 -13.03 -14.90
N GLY A 276 -16.10 -12.91 -15.36
CA GLY A 276 -15.64 -11.91 -16.32
C GLY A 276 -15.52 -10.49 -15.74
N LYS A 277 -15.44 -10.35 -14.41
CA LYS A 277 -15.22 -9.08 -13.69
C LYS A 277 -13.74 -8.73 -13.60
N VAL A 278 -12.87 -9.72 -13.65
CA VAL A 278 -11.42 -9.61 -13.75
C VAL A 278 -10.98 -10.19 -15.07
N ASP A 279 -10.14 -9.47 -15.79
CA ASP A 279 -9.67 -9.84 -17.12
C ASP A 279 -8.40 -10.68 -17.12
N GLY A 280 -7.65 -10.65 -16.02
CA GLY A 280 -6.47 -11.46 -15.83
C GLY A 280 -5.85 -11.28 -14.44
N LEU A 281 -5.17 -12.33 -14.01
CA LEU A 281 -4.47 -12.37 -12.72
C LEU A 281 -3.00 -12.77 -12.92
N ILE A 282 -2.11 -12.08 -12.24
CA ILE A 282 -0.72 -12.48 -12.05
C ILE A 282 -0.69 -13.29 -10.76
N VAL A 283 -0.51 -14.60 -10.87
CA VAL A 283 -0.60 -15.50 -9.72
C VAL A 283 0.79 -15.98 -9.33
N GLN A 284 1.18 -15.70 -8.12
CA GLN A 284 2.44 -16.12 -7.52
C GLN A 284 2.43 -17.62 -7.19
N ASN A 285 3.58 -18.16 -6.79
CA ASN A 285 3.73 -19.56 -6.38
C ASN A 285 3.96 -19.67 -4.87
N PRO A 286 2.93 -19.54 -4.01
CA PRO A 286 3.11 -19.55 -2.56
C PRO A 286 3.65 -20.88 -2.05
N PHE A 287 3.29 -22.02 -2.67
CA PHE A 287 3.84 -23.32 -2.33
C PHE A 287 5.35 -23.39 -2.63
N GLY A 288 5.75 -22.97 -3.85
CA GLY A 288 7.16 -22.91 -4.25
C GLY A 288 7.97 -21.96 -3.36
N MET A 289 7.36 -20.85 -2.97
CA MET A 289 7.96 -19.84 -2.09
C MET A 289 8.24 -20.42 -0.68
N GLY A 290 7.22 -21.03 -0.08
CA GLY A 290 7.37 -21.70 1.22
C GLY A 290 8.39 -22.85 1.18
N TYR A 291 8.37 -23.68 0.12
CA TYR A 291 9.33 -24.76 -0.05
C TYR A 291 10.76 -24.23 -0.19
N ALA A 292 10.99 -23.24 -1.05
CA ALA A 292 12.31 -22.65 -1.26
C ALA A 292 12.84 -22.01 0.03
N THR A 293 11.98 -21.33 0.79
CA THR A 293 12.31 -20.70 2.08
C THR A 293 12.80 -21.73 3.11
N VAL A 294 12.09 -22.85 3.25
CA VAL A 294 12.49 -23.93 4.17
C VAL A 294 13.81 -24.55 3.73
N VAL A 295 14.02 -24.76 2.42
CA VAL A 295 15.30 -25.27 1.88
C VAL A 295 16.42 -24.27 2.14
N ALA A 296 16.21 -22.98 1.89
CA ALA A 296 17.21 -21.95 2.15
C ALA A 296 17.57 -21.87 3.65
N ALA A 297 16.57 -21.91 4.52
CA ALA A 297 16.78 -21.94 5.97
C ALA A 297 17.59 -23.15 6.41
N ALA A 298 17.25 -24.36 5.95
CA ALA A 298 17.99 -25.58 6.25
C ALA A 298 19.45 -25.54 5.76
N ARG A 299 19.67 -25.03 4.53
CA ARG A 299 21.02 -24.86 3.96
C ARG A 299 21.85 -23.86 4.75
N THR A 300 21.22 -22.78 5.24
CA THR A 300 21.87 -21.78 6.10
C THR A 300 22.33 -22.39 7.40
N VAL A 301 21.48 -23.15 8.11
CA VAL A 301 21.83 -23.84 9.36
C VAL A 301 22.93 -24.90 9.16
N LEU A 302 22.94 -25.55 7.99
CA LEU A 302 23.95 -26.54 7.62
C LEU A 302 25.22 -25.92 7.02
N GLU A 303 25.32 -24.60 6.93
CA GLU A 303 26.47 -23.88 6.35
C GLU A 303 26.81 -24.28 4.89
N ILE A 304 25.79 -24.70 4.12
CA ILE A 304 25.98 -25.15 2.72
C ILE A 304 26.05 -23.96 1.76
N GLY A 305 25.52 -22.79 2.18
CA GLY A 305 25.36 -21.59 1.37
C GLY A 305 24.09 -21.60 0.51
N ASN A 306 23.63 -20.42 0.11
CA ASN A 306 22.43 -20.19 -0.67
C ASN A 306 22.73 -19.32 -1.89
N GLU A 307 21.83 -19.34 -2.86
CA GLU A 307 21.69 -18.26 -3.84
C GLU A 307 21.13 -17.03 -3.12
N ALA A 308 21.58 -15.85 -3.53
CA ALA A 308 21.11 -14.60 -2.91
C ALA A 308 19.61 -14.39 -3.13
N GLU A 309 19.11 -14.77 -4.29
CA GLU A 309 17.70 -14.72 -4.64
C GLU A 309 17.26 -16.02 -5.32
N VAL A 310 16.11 -16.54 -4.90
CA VAL A 310 15.47 -17.72 -5.50
C VAL A 310 14.14 -17.28 -6.10
N ASN A 311 14.08 -17.25 -7.46
CA ASN A 311 12.84 -17.01 -8.17
C ASN A 311 11.90 -18.22 -8.05
N THR A 312 10.74 -18.01 -7.47
CA THR A 312 9.73 -19.07 -7.24
C THR A 312 8.71 -19.21 -8.37
N GLY A 313 8.78 -18.34 -9.36
CA GLY A 313 7.90 -18.34 -10.51
C GLY A 313 6.53 -17.69 -10.28
N TYR A 314 5.79 -17.54 -11.37
CA TYR A 314 4.42 -17.02 -11.42
C TYR A 314 3.72 -17.61 -12.64
N VAL A 315 2.40 -17.43 -12.71
CA VAL A 315 1.60 -17.75 -13.90
C VAL A 315 0.67 -16.58 -14.24
N TRP A 316 0.42 -16.39 -15.54
CA TRP A 316 -0.63 -15.49 -16.04
C TRP A 316 -1.92 -16.28 -16.22
N VAL A 317 -2.98 -15.86 -15.54
CA VAL A 317 -4.26 -16.57 -15.49
C VAL A 317 -5.37 -15.71 -16.07
N THR A 318 -6.19 -16.32 -16.92
CA THR A 318 -7.40 -15.76 -17.51
C THR A 318 -8.54 -16.77 -17.39
N ALA A 319 -9.77 -16.35 -17.66
CA ALA A 319 -10.91 -17.27 -17.72
C ALA A 319 -10.70 -18.44 -18.70
N ASP A 320 -9.91 -18.24 -19.77
CA ASP A 320 -9.67 -19.25 -20.80
C ASP A 320 -8.71 -20.35 -20.35
N ASN A 321 -7.69 -20.03 -19.52
CA ASN A 321 -6.64 -20.97 -19.13
C ASN A 321 -6.70 -21.44 -17.66
N MET A 322 -7.59 -20.87 -16.84
CA MET A 322 -7.64 -21.16 -15.40
C MET A 322 -7.93 -22.64 -15.07
N ASN A 323 -8.48 -23.39 -16.01
CA ASN A 323 -8.77 -24.82 -15.84
C ASN A 323 -7.67 -25.74 -16.39
N ASP A 324 -6.55 -25.19 -16.88
CA ASP A 324 -5.43 -25.98 -17.37
C ASP A 324 -4.71 -26.67 -16.19
N ASP A 325 -4.31 -27.93 -16.38
CA ASP A 325 -3.62 -28.73 -15.37
C ASP A 325 -2.33 -28.07 -14.83
N THR A 326 -1.72 -27.19 -15.63
CA THR A 326 -0.50 -26.43 -15.26
C THR A 326 -0.80 -25.15 -14.48
N ILE A 327 -2.03 -24.66 -14.51
CA ILE A 327 -2.48 -23.43 -13.86
C ILE A 327 -3.21 -23.72 -12.54
N THR A 328 -4.11 -24.72 -12.57
CA THR A 328 -4.94 -25.08 -11.40
C THR A 328 -4.17 -25.22 -10.09
N PRO A 329 -2.93 -25.76 -10.03
CA PRO A 329 -2.17 -25.86 -8.78
C PRO A 329 -1.77 -24.51 -8.17
N PHE A 330 -1.84 -23.42 -8.91
CA PHE A 330 -1.54 -22.06 -8.42
C PHE A 330 -2.77 -21.35 -7.84
N LEU A 331 -3.98 -21.86 -8.13
CA LEU A 331 -5.23 -21.28 -7.64
C LEU A 331 -5.53 -21.85 -6.26
N TYR A 332 -5.59 -20.98 -5.26
CA TYR A 332 -5.88 -21.36 -3.87
C TYR A 332 -7.31 -20.92 -3.51
N GLU A 333 -8.25 -21.89 -3.66
CA GLU A 333 -9.68 -21.71 -3.35
C GLU A 333 -10.01 -21.99 -1.86
#